data_7f6de0095cffb1c0a95839d2b8429399
#
_entry.id   7f6de0095cffb1c0a95839d2b8429399
#
_cell.length_a   1.000
_cell.length_b   1.000
_cell.length_c   1.000
_cell.angle_alpha   90.00
_cell.angle_beta   90.00
_cell.angle_gamma   90.00
#
_symmetry.space_group_name_H-M   'P 1'
#
loop_
_entity.id
_entity.type
_entity.pdbx_description
1 polymer ?
#
loop_
_entity_poly.entity_id
_entity_poly.type
_entity_poly.pdbx_seq_one_letter_code
_entity_poly.pdbx_strand_id
1 'polypeptide(L)'
;MNPSTAQARVVVDELARGGVREVVLCPGSRNAPLAFALQAADAAGKLRLHMRIDERTAGFLAVGLAVASGAPVPVVMTSGTAVANLGPAVLEANYARVPLIVLSANRPYEMLGTGANQTIEQLGLFGSQVRATISLGLAEAEPTPEYPRQNSVWRSAVCRVLAAARGTRSGNAGPVHFDIPLREPLVPDAASEETTPAGRGEDQPWTATQYATLDVPLDIDLTPDTVVISGHGAGLRDELAALPTVAEPTAPVHGPALHPLALSLLKPRQAIITGRPTLHRQVSRVLADPEVTVYALTTGPRWPDVSGNVVGTGTRAVTSGAPTAQWLARCRELDLRAREVVREELARHPKPTGLHVAAVVMDALREGDQLLLGASNPVRDAALVAAPKRGVRVLSNRGVAGIDGTVSSAVGAALHHPGRTIALIGDLTFLHDASGLLIGRGEPRPDDLTIVVANDDGGGIFELLEQGDPQYAGVFERVFGTPHGMDLSALCAAYRIPHRQVDPAGLTAELAGPGGGFRVLEVLTDRTGLRELHAAVRAKIDA
;
A
#
# COMPACT_ATOMS: atom_id res chain seq x y z
N MET A 1 8.24 -29.81 26.65
CA MET A 1 7.68 -28.62 25.98
C MET A 1 6.16 -28.70 26.04
N ASN A 2 5.51 -27.65 26.53
CA ASN A 2 4.04 -27.64 26.52
C ASN A 2 3.50 -27.48 25.08
N PRO A 3 2.25 -27.95 24.83
CA PRO A 3 1.68 -28.00 23.48
C PRO A 3 1.60 -26.64 22.77
N SER A 4 1.22 -25.57 23.48
CA SER A 4 1.10 -24.23 22.91
C SER A 4 2.47 -23.68 22.48
N THR A 5 3.53 -23.93 23.26
CA THR A 5 4.90 -23.56 22.89
C THR A 5 5.40 -24.36 21.68
N ALA A 6 5.12 -25.68 21.62
CA ALA A 6 5.48 -26.52 20.49
C ALA A 6 4.83 -26.05 19.20
N GLN A 7 3.53 -25.78 19.22
CA GLN A 7 2.77 -25.28 18.09
C GLN A 7 3.32 -23.93 17.60
N ALA A 8 3.54 -22.98 18.52
CA ALA A 8 4.06 -21.66 18.18
C ALA A 8 5.45 -21.72 17.52
N ARG A 9 6.36 -22.53 18.06
CA ARG A 9 7.70 -22.73 17.48
C ARG A 9 7.65 -23.33 16.08
N VAL A 10 6.79 -24.34 15.86
CA VAL A 10 6.61 -24.95 14.54
C VAL A 10 6.05 -23.94 13.54
N VAL A 11 5.04 -23.15 13.95
CA VAL A 11 4.44 -22.11 13.09
C VAL A 11 5.49 -21.08 12.68
N VAL A 12 6.26 -20.55 13.63
CA VAL A 12 7.28 -19.54 13.35
C VAL A 12 8.43 -20.09 12.50
N ASP A 13 8.92 -21.31 12.81
CA ASP A 13 9.94 -21.98 12.01
C ASP A 13 9.47 -22.19 10.56
N GLU A 14 8.23 -22.61 10.36
CA GLU A 14 7.69 -22.85 9.02
C GLU A 14 7.42 -21.55 8.25
N LEU A 15 7.02 -20.46 8.93
CA LEU A 15 6.94 -19.13 8.31
C LEU A 15 8.31 -18.69 7.78
N ALA A 16 9.37 -18.84 8.58
CA ALA A 16 10.73 -18.50 8.18
C ALA A 16 11.24 -19.36 7.00
N ARG A 17 10.98 -20.69 7.03
CA ARG A 17 11.28 -21.64 5.93
C ARG A 17 10.51 -21.29 4.66
N GLY A 18 9.28 -20.82 4.84
CA GLY A 18 8.45 -20.34 3.74
C GLY A 18 8.83 -18.95 3.21
N GLY A 19 9.92 -18.35 3.68
CA GLY A 19 10.47 -17.09 3.15
C GLY A 19 9.90 -15.83 3.79
N VAL A 20 9.21 -15.91 4.94
CA VAL A 20 8.90 -14.74 5.76
C VAL A 20 10.20 -14.21 6.37
N ARG A 21 10.44 -12.90 6.24
CA ARG A 21 11.63 -12.22 6.77
C ARG A 21 11.29 -11.06 7.70
N GLU A 22 10.07 -10.57 7.66
CA GLU A 22 9.57 -9.46 8.47
C GLU A 22 8.30 -9.89 9.18
N VAL A 23 8.17 -9.60 10.47
CA VAL A 23 6.97 -9.89 11.26
C VAL A 23 6.68 -8.70 12.17
N VAL A 24 5.42 -8.29 12.25
CA VAL A 24 4.97 -7.26 13.19
C VAL A 24 4.24 -7.95 14.34
N LEU A 25 4.57 -7.58 15.58
CA LEU A 25 3.98 -8.18 16.79
C LEU A 25 3.39 -7.09 17.68
N CYS A 26 2.15 -7.29 18.10
CA CYS A 26 1.52 -6.52 19.17
C CYS A 26 1.49 -7.35 20.46
N PRO A 27 1.83 -6.75 21.63
CA PRO A 27 1.90 -7.49 22.89
C PRO A 27 0.52 -7.95 23.36
N GLY A 28 0.46 -9.15 23.92
CA GLY A 28 -0.76 -9.68 24.51
C GLY A 28 -0.50 -11.00 25.23
N SER A 29 -1.37 -11.35 26.17
CA SER A 29 -1.20 -12.58 26.95
C SER A 29 -1.44 -13.85 26.13
N ARG A 30 -2.53 -13.87 25.32
CA ARG A 30 -2.89 -15.11 24.59
C ARG A 30 -1.89 -15.45 23.48
N ASN A 31 -1.25 -14.45 22.86
CA ASN A 31 -0.23 -14.68 21.85
C ASN A 31 1.20 -14.86 22.42
N ALA A 32 1.36 -14.97 23.73
CA ALA A 32 2.68 -15.13 24.36
C ALA A 32 3.52 -16.31 23.79
N PRO A 33 2.96 -17.51 23.52
CA PRO A 33 3.75 -18.58 22.89
C PRO A 33 4.36 -18.17 21.55
N LEU A 34 3.59 -17.44 20.72
CA LEU A 34 4.06 -16.89 19.44
C LEU A 34 5.12 -15.81 19.66
N ALA A 35 4.94 -14.93 20.65
CA ALA A 35 5.89 -13.86 20.97
C ALA A 35 7.26 -14.43 21.37
N PHE A 36 7.30 -15.44 22.22
CA PHE A 36 8.55 -16.12 22.59
C PHE A 36 9.22 -16.80 21.40
N ALA A 37 8.44 -17.48 20.56
CA ALA A 37 8.97 -18.14 19.36
C ALA A 37 9.54 -17.12 18.34
N LEU A 38 8.86 -16.00 18.15
CA LEU A 38 9.29 -14.91 17.26
C LEU A 38 10.55 -14.23 17.78
N GLN A 39 10.62 -13.92 19.08
CA GLN A 39 11.83 -13.35 19.69
C GLN A 39 13.04 -14.28 19.52
N ALA A 40 12.84 -15.60 19.70
CA ALA A 40 13.91 -16.56 19.48
C ALA A 40 14.35 -16.64 18.01
N ALA A 41 13.42 -16.53 17.05
CA ALA A 41 13.71 -16.52 15.63
C ALA A 41 14.44 -15.23 15.18
N ASP A 42 14.06 -14.08 15.75
CA ASP A 42 14.72 -12.78 15.55
C ASP A 42 16.16 -12.82 16.08
N ALA A 43 16.35 -13.27 17.32
CA ALA A 43 17.67 -13.43 17.92
C ALA A 43 18.58 -14.39 17.14
N ALA A 44 18.00 -15.39 16.47
CA ALA A 44 18.71 -16.32 15.59
C ALA A 44 18.92 -15.76 14.15
N GLY A 45 18.49 -14.55 13.84
CA GLY A 45 18.62 -13.92 12.52
C GLY A 45 17.78 -14.57 11.42
N LYS A 46 16.77 -15.37 11.77
CA LYS A 46 15.90 -16.04 10.79
C LYS A 46 14.86 -15.10 10.18
N LEU A 47 14.43 -14.10 10.95
CA LEU A 47 13.50 -13.04 10.55
C LEU A 47 13.81 -11.78 11.36
N ARG A 48 13.18 -10.65 11.03
CA ARG A 48 13.24 -9.41 11.79
C ARG A 48 11.89 -9.12 12.42
N LEU A 49 11.89 -8.86 13.73
CA LEU A 49 10.70 -8.60 14.53
C LEU A 49 10.52 -7.08 14.71
N HIS A 50 9.28 -6.61 14.57
CA HIS A 50 8.87 -5.22 14.79
C HIS A 50 7.76 -5.17 15.84
N MET A 51 8.05 -4.56 16.99
CA MET A 51 7.04 -4.39 18.05
C MET A 51 6.20 -3.12 17.82
N ARG A 52 4.89 -3.24 17.94
CA ARG A 52 3.94 -2.10 17.92
C ARG A 52 2.88 -2.32 18.99
N ILE A 53 2.38 -1.21 19.57
CA ILE A 53 1.35 -1.28 20.64
C ILE A 53 -0.07 -1.01 20.11
N ASP A 54 -0.19 -0.45 18.90
CA ASP A 54 -1.46 -0.15 18.24
C ASP A 54 -1.59 -1.07 17.02
N GLU A 55 -2.57 -1.97 17.03
CA GLU A 55 -2.76 -2.98 15.99
C GLU A 55 -3.13 -2.37 14.64
N ARG A 56 -3.79 -1.22 14.61
CA ARG A 56 -4.07 -0.50 13.37
C ARG A 56 -2.76 -0.06 12.69
N THR A 57 -1.87 0.58 13.43
CA THR A 57 -0.55 0.98 12.91
C THR A 57 0.33 -0.22 12.57
N ALA A 58 0.25 -1.29 13.36
CA ALA A 58 0.93 -2.56 13.10
C ALA A 58 0.50 -3.16 11.75
N GLY A 59 -0.80 -3.16 11.47
CA GLY A 59 -1.36 -3.62 10.20
C GLY A 59 -0.81 -2.85 9.00
N PHE A 60 -0.78 -1.53 9.07
CA PHE A 60 -0.26 -0.69 7.99
C PHE A 60 1.27 -0.69 7.89
N LEU A 61 1.99 -0.85 9.00
CA LEU A 61 3.43 -1.13 8.96
C LEU A 61 3.71 -2.40 8.14
N ALA A 62 2.96 -3.46 8.41
CA ALA A 62 3.07 -4.71 7.69
C ALA A 62 2.69 -4.57 6.20
N VAL A 63 1.67 -3.76 5.87
CA VAL A 63 1.34 -3.41 4.48
C VAL A 63 2.53 -2.74 3.81
N GLY A 64 3.15 -1.73 4.44
CA GLY A 64 4.32 -1.04 3.92
C GLY A 64 5.50 -1.99 3.67
N LEU A 65 5.83 -2.84 4.65
CA LEU A 65 6.86 -3.88 4.53
C LEU A 65 6.55 -4.87 3.40
N ALA A 66 5.30 -5.33 3.31
CA ALA A 66 4.89 -6.30 2.28
C ALA A 66 4.90 -5.71 0.87
N VAL A 67 4.47 -4.45 0.70
CA VAL A 67 4.54 -3.74 -0.59
C VAL A 67 5.99 -3.53 -0.98
N ALA A 68 6.87 -3.13 -0.06
CA ALA A 68 8.28 -2.88 -0.35
C ALA A 68 9.04 -4.16 -0.66
N SER A 69 8.82 -5.24 0.07
CA SER A 69 9.53 -6.52 -0.10
C SER A 69 8.91 -7.42 -1.19
N GLY A 70 7.62 -7.26 -1.49
CA GLY A 70 6.86 -8.22 -2.30
C GLY A 70 6.62 -9.57 -1.61
N ALA A 71 6.94 -9.69 -0.32
CA ALA A 71 6.83 -10.91 0.47
C ALA A 71 5.68 -10.85 1.49
N PRO A 72 5.14 -12.00 1.92
CA PRO A 72 4.13 -12.02 2.98
C PRO A 72 4.68 -11.51 4.31
N VAL A 73 3.92 -10.62 4.97
CA VAL A 73 4.26 -10.10 6.30
C VAL A 73 3.15 -10.44 7.28
N PRO A 74 3.43 -11.25 8.31
CA PRO A 74 2.49 -11.51 9.40
C PRO A 74 2.39 -10.32 10.36
N VAL A 75 1.15 -10.04 10.80
CA VAL A 75 0.87 -9.24 11.99
C VAL A 75 0.32 -10.18 13.05
N VAL A 76 0.99 -10.24 14.17
CA VAL A 76 0.67 -11.16 15.28
C VAL A 76 0.07 -10.38 16.43
N MET A 77 -1.11 -10.77 16.89
CA MET A 77 -1.78 -10.10 18.00
C MET A 77 -2.58 -11.07 18.85
N THR A 78 -3.04 -10.57 19.97
CA THR A 78 -3.96 -11.28 20.86
C THR A 78 -5.39 -11.30 20.30
N SER A 79 -6.33 -11.90 21.00
CA SER A 79 -7.74 -11.98 20.61
C SER A 79 -8.52 -10.69 20.87
N GLY A 80 -9.75 -10.66 20.39
CA GLY A 80 -10.69 -9.59 20.69
C GLY A 80 -10.54 -8.38 19.76
N THR A 81 -10.63 -7.17 20.31
CA THR A 81 -10.55 -5.92 19.53
C THR A 81 -9.20 -5.73 18.83
N ALA A 82 -8.14 -6.34 19.31
CA ALA A 82 -6.85 -6.38 18.63
C ALA A 82 -6.98 -6.87 17.18
N VAL A 83 -7.73 -7.95 16.96
CA VAL A 83 -7.97 -8.49 15.62
C VAL A 83 -8.84 -7.54 14.78
N ALA A 84 -9.89 -6.96 15.39
CA ALA A 84 -10.80 -6.06 14.71
C ALA A 84 -10.11 -4.77 14.20
N ASN A 85 -9.11 -4.26 14.92
CA ASN A 85 -8.32 -3.09 14.53
C ASN A 85 -7.52 -3.29 13.24
N LEU A 86 -7.35 -4.52 12.76
CA LEU A 86 -6.72 -4.79 11.45
C LEU A 86 -7.67 -4.58 10.26
N GLY A 87 -8.95 -4.32 10.48
CA GLY A 87 -9.95 -4.15 9.43
C GLY A 87 -9.50 -3.22 8.29
N PRO A 88 -9.08 -1.97 8.56
CA PRO A 88 -8.61 -1.05 7.53
C PRO A 88 -7.42 -1.58 6.72
N ALA A 89 -6.41 -2.15 7.40
CA ALA A 89 -5.23 -2.71 6.74
C ALA A 89 -5.58 -3.94 5.88
N VAL A 90 -6.51 -4.78 6.33
CA VAL A 90 -7.01 -5.94 5.56
C VAL A 90 -7.74 -5.47 4.31
N LEU A 91 -8.59 -4.43 4.40
CA LEU A 91 -9.27 -3.85 3.24
C LEU A 91 -8.26 -3.30 2.23
N GLU A 92 -7.31 -2.50 2.69
CA GLU A 92 -6.25 -1.96 1.82
C GLU A 92 -5.47 -3.10 1.14
N ALA A 93 -4.99 -4.08 1.91
CA ALA A 93 -4.25 -5.22 1.40
C ALA A 93 -5.06 -6.07 0.40
N ASN A 94 -6.38 -6.24 0.62
CA ASN A 94 -7.24 -6.98 -0.29
C ASN A 94 -7.30 -6.34 -1.68
N TYR A 95 -7.60 -5.05 -1.72
CA TYR A 95 -7.79 -4.33 -2.98
C TYR A 95 -6.48 -3.94 -3.66
N ALA A 96 -5.38 -3.80 -2.90
CA ALA A 96 -4.03 -3.61 -3.42
C ALA A 96 -3.29 -4.93 -3.73
N ARG A 97 -3.90 -6.09 -3.43
CA ARG A 97 -3.30 -7.42 -3.61
C ARG A 97 -1.99 -7.61 -2.84
N VAL A 98 -1.91 -7.05 -1.64
CA VAL A 98 -0.74 -7.13 -0.77
C VAL A 98 -0.81 -8.40 0.08
N PRO A 99 0.24 -9.23 0.13
CA PRO A 99 0.25 -10.47 0.90
C PRO A 99 0.41 -10.22 2.40
N LEU A 100 -0.68 -9.88 3.10
CA LEU A 100 -0.75 -9.66 4.53
C LEU A 100 -1.22 -10.94 5.23
N ILE A 101 -0.62 -11.32 6.37
CA ILE A 101 -1.10 -12.43 7.18
C ILE A 101 -1.56 -11.89 8.54
N VAL A 102 -2.87 -11.92 8.80
CA VAL A 102 -3.42 -11.67 10.13
C VAL A 102 -3.27 -12.96 10.93
N LEU A 103 -2.30 -13.02 11.82
CA LEU A 103 -2.04 -14.15 12.70
C LEU A 103 -2.58 -13.84 14.09
N SER A 104 -3.81 -14.24 14.33
CA SER A 104 -4.51 -13.97 15.59
C SER A 104 -4.39 -15.14 16.56
N ALA A 105 -4.00 -14.85 17.80
CA ALA A 105 -4.21 -15.81 18.88
C ALA A 105 -5.68 -15.83 19.30
N ASN A 106 -6.22 -17.01 19.56
CA ASN A 106 -7.60 -17.18 19.98
C ASN A 106 -7.72 -17.96 21.29
N ARG A 107 -8.86 -17.87 21.92
CA ARG A 107 -9.25 -18.73 23.03
C ARG A 107 -9.49 -20.15 22.53
N PRO A 108 -9.26 -21.17 23.35
CA PRO A 108 -9.66 -22.53 23.03
C PRO A 108 -11.19 -22.64 22.92
N TYR A 109 -11.66 -23.60 22.15
CA TYR A 109 -13.07 -23.70 21.73
C TYR A 109 -14.04 -23.80 22.91
N GLU A 110 -13.63 -24.38 24.06
CA GLU A 110 -14.44 -24.49 25.29
C GLU A 110 -14.74 -23.14 25.94
N MET A 111 -14.04 -22.06 25.54
CA MET A 111 -14.26 -20.72 26.04
C MET A 111 -15.09 -19.84 25.08
N LEU A 112 -15.32 -20.30 23.87
CA LEU A 112 -16.09 -19.54 22.88
C LEU A 112 -17.58 -19.54 23.24
N GLY A 113 -18.24 -18.38 23.13
CA GLY A 113 -19.67 -18.23 23.45
C GLY A 113 -20.02 -18.27 24.94
N THR A 114 -19.04 -18.35 25.85
CA THR A 114 -19.26 -18.47 27.30
C THR A 114 -19.25 -17.13 28.05
N GLY A 115 -18.95 -16.02 27.37
CA GLY A 115 -18.72 -14.72 28.03
C GLY A 115 -17.32 -14.60 28.65
N ALA A 116 -16.39 -15.48 28.29
CA ALA A 116 -15.00 -15.43 28.79
C ALA A 116 -14.34 -14.11 28.37
N ASN A 117 -13.47 -13.58 29.24
CA ASN A 117 -12.82 -12.30 29.06
C ASN A 117 -12.07 -12.20 27.71
N GLN A 118 -12.26 -11.10 26.97
CA GLN A 118 -11.58 -10.80 25.71
C GLN A 118 -11.77 -11.91 24.65
N THR A 119 -12.96 -12.50 24.61
CA THR A 119 -13.34 -13.58 23.69
C THR A 119 -14.41 -13.08 22.73
N ILE A 120 -14.17 -13.24 21.43
CA ILE A 120 -15.09 -12.92 20.35
C ILE A 120 -15.09 -14.04 19.32
N GLU A 121 -16.05 -14.05 18.43
CA GLU A 121 -16.02 -14.88 17.23
C GLU A 121 -15.06 -14.26 16.21
N GLN A 122 -13.81 -14.76 16.16
CA GLN A 122 -12.78 -14.23 15.27
C GLN A 122 -12.89 -14.80 13.86
N LEU A 123 -13.32 -16.06 13.73
CA LEU A 123 -13.49 -16.68 12.43
C LEU A 123 -14.61 -15.98 11.66
N GLY A 124 -14.28 -15.57 10.43
CA GLY A 124 -15.23 -14.83 9.60
C GLY A 124 -15.26 -13.31 9.84
N LEU A 125 -14.53 -12.76 10.81
CA LEU A 125 -14.50 -11.32 11.11
C LEU A 125 -14.20 -10.46 9.86
N PHE A 126 -13.33 -10.93 8.98
CA PHE A 126 -12.97 -10.23 7.74
C PHE A 126 -13.82 -10.66 6.53
N GLY A 127 -14.71 -11.62 6.66
CA GLY A 127 -15.63 -12.07 5.61
C GLY A 127 -14.92 -12.35 4.29
N SER A 128 -15.44 -11.77 3.21
CA SER A 128 -14.89 -11.89 1.86
C SER A 128 -13.62 -11.07 1.60
N GLN A 129 -13.11 -10.34 2.60
CA GLN A 129 -11.96 -9.46 2.41
C GLN A 129 -10.61 -10.17 2.49
N VAL A 130 -10.61 -11.45 2.88
CA VAL A 130 -9.41 -12.30 2.92
C VAL A 130 -9.44 -13.38 1.85
N ARG A 131 -8.26 -13.85 1.42
CA ARG A 131 -8.12 -14.95 0.44
C ARG A 131 -8.46 -16.30 1.04
N ALA A 132 -8.22 -16.46 2.34
CA ALA A 132 -8.58 -17.63 3.12
C ALA A 132 -8.67 -17.26 4.60
N THR A 133 -9.51 -17.99 5.34
CA THR A 133 -9.47 -18.07 6.80
C THR A 133 -9.08 -19.50 7.15
N ILE A 134 -7.96 -19.66 7.86
CA ILE A 134 -7.44 -20.97 8.28
C ILE A 134 -7.30 -20.92 9.80
N SER A 135 -7.95 -21.85 10.49
CA SER A 135 -7.78 -22.02 11.93
C SER A 135 -7.05 -23.32 12.21
N LEU A 136 -6.09 -23.31 13.13
CA LEU A 136 -5.46 -24.51 13.65
C LEU A 136 -6.35 -25.15 14.74
N GLY A 137 -6.27 -26.46 14.86
CA GLY A 137 -6.76 -27.14 16.05
C GLY A 137 -5.91 -26.78 17.27
N LEU A 138 -6.50 -26.95 18.47
CA LEU A 138 -5.74 -26.90 19.72
C LEU A 138 -4.60 -27.91 19.68
N ALA A 139 -3.45 -27.49 20.15
CA ALA A 139 -2.34 -28.39 20.38
C ALA A 139 -2.64 -29.28 21.57
N GLU A 140 -2.37 -30.56 21.44
CA GLU A 140 -2.54 -31.56 22.46
C GLU A 140 -1.18 -32.12 22.89
N ALA A 141 -1.07 -32.50 24.18
CA ALA A 141 0.08 -33.23 24.66
C ALA A 141 0.08 -34.64 24.05
N GLU A 142 1.14 -35.00 23.35
CA GLU A 142 1.29 -36.34 22.81
C GLU A 142 1.99 -37.26 23.82
N PRO A 143 1.62 -38.54 23.85
CA PRO A 143 2.18 -39.50 24.80
C PRO A 143 3.64 -39.86 24.47
N THR A 144 4.19 -39.46 23.33
CA THR A 144 5.57 -39.73 22.91
C THR A 144 6.29 -38.51 22.39
N PRO A 145 7.65 -38.42 22.51
CA PRO A 145 8.43 -37.30 21.96
C PRO A 145 8.40 -37.19 20.45
N GLU A 146 7.96 -38.22 19.78
CA GLU A 146 7.87 -38.25 18.31
C GLU A 146 6.51 -37.72 17.86
N TYR A 147 6.41 -36.41 17.58
CA TYR A 147 5.20 -35.73 17.13
C TYR A 147 4.98 -35.69 15.63
N PRO A 148 4.88 -36.81 14.88
CA PRO A 148 4.88 -36.69 13.42
C PRO A 148 3.60 -36.05 12.91
N ARG A 149 2.44 -36.29 13.54
CA ARG A 149 1.14 -35.91 12.98
C ARG A 149 0.76 -34.45 13.23
N GLN A 150 0.81 -33.93 14.45
CA GLN A 150 0.47 -32.54 14.73
C GLN A 150 1.48 -31.60 14.05
N ASN A 151 2.78 -31.89 14.15
CA ASN A 151 3.84 -31.14 13.47
C ASN A 151 3.59 -31.00 11.96
N SER A 152 3.26 -32.12 11.28
CA SER A 152 2.99 -32.09 9.84
C SER A 152 1.73 -31.28 9.48
N VAL A 153 0.67 -31.37 10.30
CA VAL A 153 -0.57 -30.60 10.12
C VAL A 153 -0.31 -29.10 10.27
N TRP A 154 0.43 -28.69 11.32
CA TRP A 154 0.74 -27.28 11.55
C TRP A 154 1.58 -26.69 10.42
N ARG A 155 2.65 -27.40 10.00
CA ARG A 155 3.51 -26.96 8.89
C ARG A 155 2.76 -26.87 7.58
N SER A 156 1.95 -27.88 7.25
CA SER A 156 1.11 -27.86 6.05
C SER A 156 0.10 -26.71 6.08
N ALA A 157 -0.47 -26.35 7.22
CA ALA A 157 -1.35 -25.20 7.34
C ALA A 157 -0.62 -23.88 7.07
N VAL A 158 0.60 -23.69 7.60
CA VAL A 158 1.43 -22.51 7.30
C VAL A 158 1.73 -22.42 5.80
N CYS A 159 2.07 -23.54 5.16
CA CYS A 159 2.31 -23.55 3.70
C CYS A 159 1.05 -23.13 2.92
N ARG A 160 -0.15 -23.55 3.34
CA ARG A 160 -1.42 -23.10 2.73
C ARG A 160 -1.69 -21.62 2.95
N VAL A 161 -1.42 -21.09 4.16
CA VAL A 161 -1.51 -19.66 4.47
C VAL A 161 -0.61 -18.85 3.53
N LEU A 162 0.65 -19.25 3.40
CA LEU A 162 1.62 -18.56 2.53
C LEU A 162 1.23 -18.64 1.06
N ALA A 163 0.76 -19.80 0.59
CA ALA A 163 0.30 -19.99 -0.78
C ALA A 163 -0.92 -19.11 -1.09
N ALA A 164 -1.87 -19.01 -0.17
CA ALA A 164 -3.05 -18.17 -0.31
C ALA A 164 -2.67 -16.67 -0.30
N ALA A 165 -1.81 -16.25 0.65
CA ALA A 165 -1.37 -14.85 0.74
C ALA A 165 -0.63 -14.40 -0.52
N ARG A 166 0.26 -15.22 -1.06
CA ARG A 166 0.99 -14.95 -2.31
C ARG A 166 0.12 -15.09 -3.55
N GLY A 167 -1.03 -15.74 -3.45
CA GLY A 167 -1.83 -16.08 -4.62
C GLY A 167 -1.15 -17.05 -5.57
N THR A 168 -0.23 -17.91 -5.08
CA THR A 168 0.57 -18.82 -5.93
C THR A 168 -0.28 -19.72 -6.81
N ARG A 169 -1.46 -20.10 -6.34
CA ARG A 169 -2.38 -20.99 -7.09
C ARG A 169 -3.53 -20.24 -7.78
N SER A 170 -3.79 -18.99 -7.40
CA SER A 170 -4.95 -18.23 -7.87
C SER A 170 -4.59 -17.02 -8.74
N GLY A 171 -3.31 -16.62 -8.82
CA GLY A 171 -2.91 -15.35 -9.42
C GLY A 171 -3.41 -14.11 -8.66
N ASN A 172 -3.97 -14.29 -7.44
CA ASN A 172 -4.64 -13.25 -6.68
C ASN A 172 -4.07 -13.16 -5.26
N ALA A 173 -2.92 -12.52 -5.11
CA ALA A 173 -2.33 -12.24 -3.81
C ALA A 173 -3.27 -11.39 -2.92
N GLY A 174 -3.09 -11.42 -1.61
CA GLY A 174 -3.88 -10.62 -0.70
C GLY A 174 -3.84 -11.13 0.75
N PRO A 175 -4.63 -10.52 1.64
CA PRO A 175 -4.62 -10.86 3.05
C PRO A 175 -5.20 -12.25 3.32
N VAL A 176 -4.68 -12.89 4.36
CA VAL A 176 -5.16 -14.19 4.88
C VAL A 176 -5.35 -14.05 6.39
N HIS A 177 -6.41 -14.61 6.93
CA HIS A 177 -6.61 -14.74 8.37
C HIS A 177 -6.15 -16.13 8.82
N PHE A 178 -5.14 -16.16 9.68
CA PHE A 178 -4.60 -17.36 10.30
C PHE A 178 -4.87 -17.32 11.80
N ASP A 179 -5.86 -18.07 12.25
CA ASP A 179 -6.34 -18.10 13.63
C ASP A 179 -5.75 -19.28 14.38
N ILE A 180 -5.14 -19.00 15.54
CA ILE A 180 -4.46 -20.02 16.35
C ILE A 180 -5.04 -20.04 17.75
N PRO A 181 -5.92 -21.00 18.08
CA PRO A 181 -6.38 -21.20 19.45
C PRO A 181 -5.24 -21.76 20.30
N LEU A 182 -5.02 -21.10 21.44
CA LEU A 182 -3.96 -21.44 22.37
C LEU A 182 -4.52 -21.66 23.77
N ARG A 183 -4.15 -22.78 24.40
CA ARG A 183 -4.53 -23.16 25.77
C ARG A 183 -3.33 -23.01 26.70
N GLU A 184 -3.59 -22.69 27.96
CA GLU A 184 -2.56 -22.64 29.01
C GLU A 184 -1.89 -24.00 29.22
N PRO A 185 -0.58 -24.00 29.55
CA PRO A 185 0.29 -22.87 29.82
C PRO A 185 0.73 -22.12 28.54
N LEU A 186 0.82 -20.75 28.62
CA LEU A 186 1.15 -19.86 27.50
C LEU A 186 2.63 -19.41 27.52
N VAL A 187 3.41 -19.91 28.45
CA VAL A 187 4.83 -19.60 28.58
C VAL A 187 5.66 -20.86 28.45
N PRO A 188 6.90 -20.79 27.97
CA PRO A 188 7.80 -21.94 27.90
C PRO A 188 8.07 -22.54 29.25
N ASP A 189 8.30 -23.87 29.32
CA ASP A 189 8.66 -24.55 30.54
C ASP A 189 10.09 -24.17 30.96
N ALA A 190 10.27 -23.79 32.22
CA ALA A 190 11.52 -23.21 32.74
C ALA A 190 12.74 -24.17 32.74
N ALA A 191 12.55 -25.47 32.52
CA ALA A 191 13.55 -26.50 32.73
C ALA A 191 13.97 -27.30 31.48
N SER A 192 13.49 -26.97 30.28
CA SER A 192 13.77 -27.80 29.11
C SER A 192 14.62 -27.07 28.08
N GLU A 193 15.74 -27.69 27.63
CA GLU A 193 16.33 -27.41 26.33
C GLU A 193 15.34 -27.87 25.25
N GLU A 194 14.37 -27.03 24.98
CA GLU A 194 13.26 -27.34 24.10
C GLU A 194 13.70 -27.21 22.63
N THR A 195 13.82 -28.32 21.94
CA THR A 195 14.07 -28.34 20.51
C THR A 195 12.75 -28.17 19.72
N THR A 196 12.75 -27.32 18.72
CA THR A 196 11.59 -27.22 17.79
C THR A 196 11.42 -28.54 17.05
N PRO A 197 10.19 -29.11 16.99
CA PRO A 197 9.93 -30.32 16.19
C PRO A 197 10.44 -30.16 14.75
N ALA A 198 11.13 -31.18 14.22
CA ALA A 198 11.87 -31.11 12.96
C ALA A 198 10.99 -30.75 11.75
N GLY A 199 11.48 -29.86 10.90
CA GLY A 199 10.95 -29.56 9.57
C GLY A 199 11.57 -30.47 8.50
N ARG A 200 11.38 -30.13 7.21
CA ARG A 200 12.12 -30.74 6.09
C ARG A 200 13.59 -30.42 6.19
N GLY A 201 14.44 -31.29 5.62
CA GLY A 201 15.87 -31.04 5.53
C GLY A 201 16.21 -29.78 4.72
N GLU A 202 17.43 -29.25 4.91
CA GLU A 202 17.95 -28.11 4.14
C GLU A 202 17.06 -26.85 4.19
N ASP A 203 16.39 -26.64 5.33
CA ASP A 203 15.46 -25.51 5.55
C ASP A 203 14.34 -25.36 4.51
N GLN A 204 14.03 -26.45 3.79
CA GLN A 204 12.94 -26.46 2.83
C GLN A 204 11.56 -26.31 3.52
N PRO A 205 10.60 -25.63 2.88
CA PRO A 205 9.23 -25.59 3.39
C PRO A 205 8.59 -26.99 3.37
N TRP A 206 7.68 -27.24 4.28
CA TRP A 206 6.99 -28.54 4.39
C TRP A 206 6.31 -28.96 3.08
N THR A 207 5.68 -28.00 2.42
CA THR A 207 5.07 -28.18 1.10
C THR A 207 5.59 -27.09 0.16
N ALA A 208 6.38 -27.46 -0.82
CA ALA A 208 6.77 -26.56 -1.90
C ALA A 208 5.57 -26.30 -2.82
N THR A 209 5.33 -25.03 -3.15
CA THR A 209 4.27 -24.61 -4.07
C THR A 209 4.89 -23.90 -5.28
N GLN A 210 4.37 -24.22 -6.46
CA GLN A 210 4.73 -23.54 -7.70
C GLN A 210 3.66 -22.51 -8.06
N TYR A 211 4.08 -21.38 -8.65
CA TYR A 211 3.16 -20.38 -9.16
C TYR A 211 2.39 -20.94 -10.36
N ALA A 212 1.07 -20.83 -10.32
CA ALA A 212 0.25 -21.03 -11.51
C ALA A 212 0.31 -19.72 -12.32
N THR A 213 0.96 -19.78 -13.47
CA THR A 213 0.99 -18.66 -14.41
C THR A 213 -0.22 -18.77 -15.33
N LEU A 214 -1.06 -17.74 -15.32
CA LEU A 214 -2.13 -17.60 -16.28
C LEU A 214 -1.59 -16.80 -17.48
N ASP A 215 -1.53 -17.42 -18.66
CA ASP A 215 -1.23 -16.74 -19.93
C ASP A 215 -2.44 -16.84 -20.85
N VAL A 216 -3.19 -15.73 -20.93
CA VAL A 216 -4.36 -15.57 -21.78
C VAL A 216 -4.12 -14.38 -22.70
N PRO A 217 -3.56 -14.60 -23.90
CA PRO A 217 -3.37 -13.55 -24.87
C PRO A 217 -4.71 -12.97 -25.32
N LEU A 218 -4.74 -11.68 -25.55
CA LEU A 218 -5.87 -10.95 -26.12
C LEU A 218 -5.42 -10.31 -27.43
N ASP A 219 -6.02 -10.71 -28.52
CA ASP A 219 -5.78 -10.12 -29.83
C ASP A 219 -6.45 -8.74 -29.89
N ILE A 220 -5.67 -7.72 -30.19
CA ILE A 220 -6.13 -6.33 -30.30
C ILE A 220 -5.66 -5.74 -31.63
N ASP A 221 -6.60 -5.43 -32.50
CA ASP A 221 -6.31 -4.65 -33.70
C ASP A 221 -6.32 -3.17 -33.34
N LEU A 222 -5.13 -2.56 -33.37
CA LEU A 222 -4.93 -1.19 -32.90
C LEU A 222 -5.54 -0.19 -33.87
N THR A 223 -6.36 0.72 -33.34
CA THR A 223 -6.82 1.88 -34.11
C THR A 223 -5.72 2.93 -34.25
N PRO A 224 -5.81 3.83 -35.25
CA PRO A 224 -4.83 4.89 -35.45
C PRO A 224 -4.63 5.82 -34.25
N ASP A 225 -5.56 5.85 -33.31
CA ASP A 225 -5.70 6.77 -32.19
C ASP A 225 -5.82 6.06 -30.82
N THR A 226 -5.22 4.88 -30.71
CA THR A 226 -5.17 4.11 -29.45
C THR A 226 -4.36 4.80 -28.36
N VAL A 227 -4.84 4.72 -27.11
CA VAL A 227 -4.14 5.14 -25.89
C VAL A 227 -4.06 4.01 -24.86
N VAL A 228 -3.05 4.04 -24.00
CA VAL A 228 -2.95 3.18 -22.83
C VAL A 228 -3.28 3.97 -21.57
N ILE A 229 -4.10 3.39 -20.72
CA ILE A 229 -4.41 3.92 -19.38
C ILE A 229 -3.79 2.98 -18.35
N SER A 230 -2.72 3.44 -17.72
CA SER A 230 -1.94 2.66 -16.74
C SER A 230 -2.30 3.09 -15.32
N GLY A 231 -3.00 2.23 -14.58
CA GLY A 231 -3.45 2.46 -13.21
C GLY A 231 -2.65 1.66 -12.18
N HIS A 232 -2.96 1.87 -10.91
CA HIS A 232 -2.30 1.21 -9.79
C HIS A 232 -2.27 -0.32 -9.95
N GLY A 233 -1.11 -0.92 -9.65
CA GLY A 233 -0.90 -2.37 -9.73
C GLY A 233 -0.62 -2.90 -11.14
N ALA A 234 -0.49 -2.00 -12.14
CA ALA A 234 -0.02 -2.39 -13.47
C ALA A 234 1.45 -2.83 -13.42
N GLY A 235 1.77 -3.91 -14.12
CA GLY A 235 3.15 -4.27 -14.45
C GLY A 235 3.57 -3.62 -15.77
N LEU A 236 4.86 -3.43 -16.00
CA LEU A 236 5.40 -2.97 -17.28
C LEU A 236 5.08 -4.00 -18.38
N ARG A 237 4.73 -3.51 -19.58
CA ARG A 237 4.35 -4.32 -20.74
C ARG A 237 5.02 -3.78 -21.98
N ASP A 238 5.99 -4.54 -22.48
CA ASP A 238 6.80 -4.15 -23.64
C ASP A 238 5.97 -4.13 -24.93
N GLU A 239 4.92 -4.95 -25.02
CA GLU A 239 3.99 -4.98 -26.15
C GLU A 239 3.20 -3.69 -26.33
N LEU A 240 3.18 -2.79 -25.32
CA LEU A 240 2.51 -1.50 -25.35
C LEU A 240 3.48 -0.31 -25.51
N ALA A 241 4.78 -0.57 -25.70
CA ALA A 241 5.83 0.47 -25.70
C ALA A 241 5.68 1.54 -26.80
N ALA A 242 4.94 1.24 -27.87
CA ALA A 242 4.69 2.21 -28.95
C ALA A 242 3.48 3.14 -28.68
N LEU A 243 2.68 2.89 -27.65
CA LEU A 243 1.40 3.54 -27.43
C LEU A 243 1.51 4.69 -26.41
N PRO A 244 0.88 5.87 -26.70
CA PRO A 244 0.80 6.94 -25.71
C PRO A 244 0.15 6.47 -24.43
N THR A 245 0.78 6.74 -23.29
CA THR A 245 0.38 6.21 -21.99
C THR A 245 0.05 7.31 -21.00
N VAL A 246 -1.19 7.34 -20.51
CA VAL A 246 -1.56 8.07 -19.29
C VAL A 246 -1.36 7.16 -18.11
N ALA A 247 -0.36 7.47 -17.29
CA ALA A 247 -0.01 6.65 -16.11
C ALA A 247 -0.32 7.38 -14.81
N GLU A 248 -0.94 6.68 -13.87
CA GLU A 248 -1.00 7.13 -12.47
C GLU A 248 0.40 7.07 -11.83
N PRO A 249 0.73 7.86 -10.80
CA PRO A 249 2.08 7.91 -10.23
C PRO A 249 2.65 6.56 -9.77
N THR A 250 1.78 5.63 -9.36
CA THR A 250 2.16 4.27 -8.92
C THR A 250 2.17 3.23 -10.04
N ALA A 251 2.01 3.67 -11.29
CA ALA A 251 1.91 2.80 -12.45
C ALA A 251 3.07 3.07 -13.45
N PRO A 252 3.49 2.07 -14.23
CA PRO A 252 4.50 2.27 -15.25
C PRO A 252 3.96 3.09 -16.43
N VAL A 253 4.84 3.87 -17.03
CA VAL A 253 4.64 4.45 -18.36
C VAL A 253 5.17 3.43 -19.37
N HIS A 254 4.29 2.87 -20.20
CA HIS A 254 4.66 1.83 -21.16
C HIS A 254 5.36 2.40 -22.39
N GLY A 255 4.75 3.45 -22.98
CA GLY A 255 5.26 4.13 -24.18
C GLY A 255 5.44 5.65 -23.93
N PRO A 256 5.26 6.50 -24.95
CA PRO A 256 5.34 7.96 -24.76
C PRO A 256 4.38 8.43 -23.67
N ALA A 257 4.88 9.19 -22.69
CA ALA A 257 4.05 9.73 -21.62
C ALA A 257 3.00 10.70 -22.17
N LEU A 258 1.80 10.66 -21.59
CA LEU A 258 0.71 11.56 -21.90
C LEU A 258 0.12 12.13 -20.61
N HIS A 259 0.12 13.44 -20.51
CA HIS A 259 -0.41 14.15 -19.36
C HIS A 259 -1.93 13.92 -19.23
N PRO A 260 -2.46 13.63 -18.03
CA PRO A 260 -3.89 13.28 -17.87
C PRO A 260 -4.84 14.39 -18.34
N LEU A 261 -4.47 15.66 -18.21
CA LEU A 261 -5.30 16.77 -18.70
C LEU A 261 -5.33 16.87 -20.24
N ALA A 262 -4.35 16.34 -20.94
CA ALA A 262 -4.33 16.31 -22.40
C ALA A 262 -5.44 15.43 -22.99
N LEU A 263 -5.95 14.43 -22.22
CA LEU A 263 -7.06 13.59 -22.67
C LEU A 263 -8.35 14.35 -22.96
N SER A 264 -8.57 15.52 -22.36
CA SER A 264 -9.77 16.33 -22.65
C SER A 264 -9.78 16.86 -24.09
N LEU A 265 -8.58 17.02 -24.71
CA LEU A 265 -8.41 17.51 -26.08
C LEU A 265 -8.21 16.40 -27.11
N LEU A 266 -8.04 15.18 -26.64
CA LEU A 266 -7.91 13.99 -27.46
C LEU A 266 -9.25 13.24 -27.49
N LYS A 267 -9.54 12.63 -28.62
CA LYS A 267 -10.72 11.75 -28.79
C LYS A 267 -10.24 10.38 -29.25
N PRO A 268 -9.63 9.58 -28.34
CA PRO A 268 -9.21 8.23 -28.69
C PRO A 268 -10.45 7.38 -28.98
N ARG A 269 -10.39 6.53 -29.99
CA ARG A 269 -11.44 5.54 -30.26
C ARG A 269 -11.17 4.18 -29.63
N GLN A 270 -9.96 4.03 -29.07
CA GLN A 270 -9.58 2.79 -28.40
C GLN A 270 -8.72 3.09 -27.17
N ALA A 271 -8.99 2.40 -26.07
CA ALA A 271 -8.22 2.47 -24.84
C ALA A 271 -7.85 1.07 -24.34
N ILE A 272 -6.61 0.89 -23.91
CA ILE A 272 -6.13 -0.34 -23.27
C ILE A 272 -5.83 -0.03 -21.81
N ILE A 273 -6.58 -0.64 -20.90
CA ILE A 273 -6.39 -0.48 -19.45
C ILE A 273 -5.38 -1.50 -18.94
N THR A 274 -4.40 -1.04 -18.15
CA THR A 274 -3.54 -1.89 -17.33
C THR A 274 -3.64 -1.47 -15.87
N GLY A 275 -3.64 -2.41 -14.92
CA GLY A 275 -3.88 -2.10 -13.52
C GLY A 275 -5.25 -1.50 -13.26
N ARG A 276 -5.37 -0.66 -12.23
CA ARG A 276 -6.65 -0.07 -11.79
C ARG A 276 -6.58 1.46 -11.77
N PRO A 277 -7.00 2.16 -12.84
CA PRO A 277 -7.02 3.62 -12.88
C PRO A 277 -8.16 4.17 -12.00
N THR A 278 -7.84 5.16 -11.14
CA THR A 278 -8.77 5.69 -10.13
C THR A 278 -8.65 7.19 -9.89
N LEU A 279 -7.68 7.89 -10.51
CA LEU A 279 -7.35 9.27 -10.10
C LEU A 279 -8.02 10.35 -10.94
N HIS A 280 -8.12 10.17 -12.26
CA HIS A 280 -8.40 11.26 -13.18
C HIS A 280 -9.79 11.20 -13.78
N ARG A 281 -10.56 12.30 -13.64
CA ARG A 281 -11.90 12.42 -14.25
C ARG A 281 -11.85 12.34 -15.78
N GLN A 282 -10.78 12.81 -16.40
CA GLN A 282 -10.58 12.73 -17.85
C GLN A 282 -10.47 11.27 -18.31
N VAL A 283 -9.73 10.45 -17.56
CA VAL A 283 -9.67 9.00 -17.80
C VAL A 283 -11.05 8.37 -17.67
N SER A 284 -11.78 8.67 -16.60
CA SER A 284 -13.13 8.13 -16.40
C SER A 284 -14.09 8.51 -17.52
N ARG A 285 -13.98 9.75 -18.07
CA ARG A 285 -14.79 10.19 -19.22
C ARG A 285 -14.48 9.40 -20.49
N VAL A 286 -13.19 9.19 -20.80
CA VAL A 286 -12.78 8.40 -21.95
C VAL A 286 -13.28 6.95 -21.83
N LEU A 287 -13.14 6.35 -20.65
CA LEU A 287 -13.59 4.97 -20.41
C LEU A 287 -15.12 4.81 -20.40
N ALA A 288 -15.85 5.90 -20.15
CA ALA A 288 -17.31 5.91 -20.14
C ALA A 288 -17.92 6.29 -21.51
N ASP A 289 -17.11 6.75 -22.47
CA ASP A 289 -17.58 7.12 -23.79
C ASP A 289 -17.92 5.87 -24.61
N PRO A 290 -19.17 5.69 -25.08
CA PRO A 290 -19.58 4.52 -25.85
C PRO A 290 -18.91 4.39 -27.22
N GLU A 291 -18.32 5.48 -27.74
CA GLU A 291 -17.56 5.46 -29.00
C GLU A 291 -16.11 4.95 -28.80
N VAL A 292 -15.67 4.72 -27.55
CA VAL A 292 -14.35 4.22 -27.23
C VAL A 292 -14.39 2.72 -26.98
N THR A 293 -13.67 1.95 -27.78
CA THR A 293 -13.47 0.51 -27.54
C THR A 293 -12.46 0.31 -26.44
N VAL A 294 -12.85 -0.36 -25.34
CA VAL A 294 -12.01 -0.54 -24.14
C VAL A 294 -11.60 -1.99 -23.96
N TYR A 295 -10.29 -2.22 -23.83
CA TYR A 295 -9.72 -3.53 -23.45
C TYR A 295 -9.06 -3.44 -22.07
N ALA A 296 -9.08 -4.54 -21.29
CA ALA A 296 -8.43 -4.59 -19.97
C ALA A 296 -7.44 -5.74 -19.87
N LEU A 297 -6.17 -5.43 -19.54
CA LEU A 297 -5.14 -6.42 -19.30
C LEU A 297 -4.94 -6.61 -17.79
N THR A 298 -5.24 -7.79 -17.30
CA THR A 298 -5.19 -8.14 -15.88
C THR A 298 -4.74 -9.59 -15.66
N THR A 299 -3.98 -9.82 -14.60
CA THR A 299 -3.58 -11.18 -14.17
C THR A 299 -4.48 -11.76 -13.09
N GLY A 300 -5.40 -10.95 -12.55
CA GLY A 300 -6.28 -11.37 -11.47
C GLY A 300 -7.69 -11.73 -11.94
N PRO A 301 -8.52 -12.26 -11.04
CA PRO A 301 -9.89 -12.69 -11.35
C PRO A 301 -10.87 -11.55 -11.62
N ARG A 302 -10.47 -10.31 -11.36
CA ARG A 302 -11.29 -9.10 -11.55
C ARG A 302 -10.56 -8.14 -12.48
N TRP A 303 -11.30 -7.50 -13.37
CA TRP A 303 -10.83 -6.42 -14.24
C TRP A 303 -11.50 -5.10 -13.87
N PRO A 304 -10.84 -3.96 -14.09
CA PRO A 304 -11.44 -2.65 -13.89
C PRO A 304 -12.41 -2.33 -15.03
N ASP A 305 -13.66 -2.08 -14.70
CA ASP A 305 -14.70 -1.74 -15.68
C ASP A 305 -15.81 -0.92 -14.98
N VAL A 306 -15.47 0.28 -14.56
CA VAL A 306 -16.41 1.16 -13.85
C VAL A 306 -17.59 1.57 -14.73
N SER A 307 -17.36 1.65 -16.04
CA SER A 307 -18.34 2.15 -17.01
C SER A 307 -19.10 1.03 -17.76
N GLY A 308 -18.68 -0.23 -17.60
CA GLY A 308 -19.30 -1.36 -18.30
C GLY A 308 -18.96 -1.43 -19.79
N ASN A 309 -17.85 -0.79 -20.22
CA ASN A 309 -17.47 -0.67 -21.64
C ASN A 309 -16.34 -1.61 -22.07
N VAL A 310 -15.81 -2.45 -21.17
CA VAL A 310 -14.73 -3.38 -21.51
C VAL A 310 -15.26 -4.49 -22.42
N VAL A 311 -14.75 -4.54 -23.65
CA VAL A 311 -15.17 -5.54 -24.67
C VAL A 311 -14.32 -6.81 -24.65
N GLY A 312 -13.11 -6.77 -24.05
CA GLY A 312 -12.24 -7.95 -23.96
C GLY A 312 -11.21 -7.85 -22.85
N THR A 313 -10.87 -9.00 -22.27
CA THR A 313 -9.88 -9.10 -21.19
C THR A 313 -8.86 -10.19 -21.49
N GLY A 314 -7.61 -9.95 -21.09
CA GLY A 314 -6.51 -10.91 -21.18
C GLY A 314 -5.41 -10.60 -20.18
N THR A 315 -4.37 -11.43 -20.18
CA THR A 315 -3.20 -11.19 -19.33
C THR A 315 -2.11 -10.39 -20.06
N ARG A 316 -2.07 -10.45 -21.38
CA ARG A 316 -1.19 -9.69 -22.27
C ARG A 316 -1.88 -9.38 -23.59
N ALA A 317 -1.44 -8.35 -24.29
CA ALA A 317 -1.92 -8.03 -25.62
C ALA A 317 -1.07 -8.73 -26.70
N VAL A 318 -1.75 -9.16 -27.77
CA VAL A 318 -1.14 -9.47 -29.06
C VAL A 318 -1.68 -8.43 -30.03
N THR A 319 -0.85 -7.48 -30.42
CA THR A 319 -1.29 -6.33 -31.17
C THR A 319 -1.00 -6.47 -32.66
N SER A 320 -1.97 -6.09 -33.51
CA SER A 320 -1.80 -5.80 -34.94
C SER A 320 -2.08 -4.34 -35.21
N GLY A 321 -1.58 -3.80 -36.33
CA GLY A 321 -1.70 -2.38 -36.61
C GLY A 321 -0.76 -1.50 -35.80
N ALA A 322 -0.93 -0.18 -35.90
CA ALA A 322 -0.14 0.81 -35.16
C ALA A 322 -0.86 2.16 -35.12
N PRO A 323 -0.61 3.00 -34.11
CA PRO A 323 -1.08 4.39 -34.12
C PRO A 323 -0.40 5.19 -35.22
N THR A 324 -1.10 6.19 -35.77
CA THR A 324 -0.51 7.04 -36.80
C THR A 324 0.56 7.96 -36.25
N ALA A 325 1.53 8.33 -37.11
CA ALA A 325 2.56 9.31 -36.74
C ALA A 325 1.94 10.67 -36.37
N GLN A 326 0.84 11.07 -37.02
CA GLN A 326 0.10 12.27 -36.68
C GLN A 326 -0.49 12.24 -35.29
N TRP A 327 -1.10 11.10 -34.88
CA TRP A 327 -1.62 10.90 -33.54
C TRP A 327 -0.52 10.99 -32.48
N LEU A 328 0.60 10.29 -32.69
CA LEU A 328 1.73 10.33 -31.78
C LEU A 328 2.33 11.74 -31.64
N ALA A 329 2.42 12.50 -32.75
CA ALA A 329 2.86 13.87 -32.72
C ALA A 329 1.90 14.77 -31.93
N ARG A 330 0.59 14.59 -32.12
CA ARG A 330 -0.44 15.33 -31.38
C ARG A 330 -0.42 15.04 -29.89
N CYS A 331 -0.29 13.77 -29.51
CA CYS A 331 -0.17 13.38 -28.10
C CYS A 331 1.05 14.03 -27.43
N ARG A 332 2.19 14.04 -28.12
CA ARG A 332 3.42 14.66 -27.61
C ARG A 332 3.29 16.17 -27.46
N GLU A 333 2.71 16.85 -28.45
CA GLU A 333 2.45 18.30 -28.41
C GLU A 333 1.59 18.66 -27.20
N LEU A 334 0.49 17.93 -26.98
CA LEU A 334 -0.43 18.17 -25.88
C LEU A 334 0.17 17.82 -24.51
N ASP A 335 1.00 16.77 -24.42
CA ASP A 335 1.74 16.47 -23.20
C ASP A 335 2.66 17.61 -22.79
N LEU A 336 3.49 18.10 -23.74
CA LEU A 336 4.42 19.20 -23.50
C LEU A 336 3.68 20.49 -23.12
N ARG A 337 2.62 20.82 -23.84
CA ARG A 337 1.79 21.99 -23.54
C ARG A 337 1.18 21.90 -22.13
N ALA A 338 0.60 20.76 -21.77
CA ALA A 338 -0.04 20.60 -20.47
C ALA A 338 0.98 20.78 -19.33
N ARG A 339 2.17 20.19 -19.46
CA ARG A 339 3.25 20.35 -18.47
C ARG A 339 3.75 21.79 -18.37
N GLU A 340 3.89 22.49 -19.50
CA GLU A 340 4.29 23.89 -19.54
C GLU A 340 3.28 24.76 -18.82
N VAL A 341 1.99 24.63 -19.17
CA VAL A 341 0.91 25.40 -18.55
C VAL A 341 0.86 25.18 -17.04
N VAL A 342 0.97 23.93 -16.57
CA VAL A 342 1.02 23.64 -15.11
C VAL A 342 2.18 24.40 -14.46
N ARG A 343 3.38 24.33 -15.04
CA ARG A 343 4.57 25.00 -14.50
C ARG A 343 4.40 26.52 -14.46
N GLU A 344 3.87 27.12 -15.54
CA GLU A 344 3.65 28.55 -15.62
C GLU A 344 2.59 29.04 -14.62
N GLU A 345 1.49 28.30 -14.44
CA GLU A 345 0.45 28.68 -13.49
C GLU A 345 0.93 28.58 -12.04
N LEU A 346 1.72 27.55 -11.73
CA LEU A 346 2.38 27.45 -10.42
C LEU A 346 3.33 28.63 -10.18
N ALA A 347 4.17 28.98 -11.17
CA ALA A 347 5.10 30.11 -11.03
C ALA A 347 4.40 31.47 -10.85
N ARG A 348 3.17 31.63 -11.33
CA ARG A 348 2.35 32.85 -11.19
C ARG A 348 1.53 32.89 -9.93
N HIS A 349 1.28 31.72 -9.30
CA HIS A 349 0.41 31.65 -8.14
C HIS A 349 1.10 32.26 -6.91
N PRO A 350 0.43 33.21 -6.18
CA PRO A 350 1.10 34.02 -5.17
C PRO A 350 1.44 33.28 -3.87
N LYS A 351 0.80 32.15 -3.61
CA LYS A 351 0.96 31.38 -2.38
C LYS A 351 1.31 29.92 -2.68
N PRO A 352 2.13 29.28 -1.84
CA PRO A 352 2.38 27.85 -1.99
C PRO A 352 1.10 27.02 -1.79
N THR A 353 0.94 26.01 -2.64
CA THR A 353 -0.15 25.00 -2.57
C THR A 353 0.44 23.60 -2.53
N GLY A 354 -0.38 22.58 -2.32
CA GLY A 354 0.05 21.18 -2.42
C GLY A 354 0.74 20.84 -3.74
N LEU A 355 0.31 21.47 -4.86
CA LEU A 355 0.96 21.31 -6.17
C LEU A 355 2.42 21.81 -6.19
N HIS A 356 2.73 22.93 -5.50
CA HIS A 356 4.11 23.42 -5.37
C HIS A 356 4.97 22.44 -4.56
N VAL A 357 4.43 21.91 -3.47
CA VAL A 357 5.14 20.91 -2.65
C VAL A 357 5.40 19.64 -3.47
N ALA A 358 4.38 19.17 -4.20
CA ALA A 358 4.51 18.01 -5.06
C ALA A 358 5.57 18.23 -6.16
N ALA A 359 5.60 19.42 -6.79
CA ALA A 359 6.59 19.76 -7.81
C ALA A 359 8.02 19.66 -7.24
N VAL A 360 8.27 20.28 -6.07
CA VAL A 360 9.58 20.22 -5.40
C VAL A 360 9.98 18.79 -5.07
N VAL A 361 9.05 17.99 -4.50
CA VAL A 361 9.32 16.58 -4.16
C VAL A 361 9.64 15.78 -5.41
N MET A 362 8.82 15.91 -6.47
CA MET A 362 9.01 15.16 -7.71
C MET A 362 10.33 15.55 -8.41
N ASP A 363 10.73 16.82 -8.37
CA ASP A 363 12.00 17.29 -8.95
C ASP A 363 13.21 16.78 -8.18
N ALA A 364 13.10 16.67 -6.85
CA ALA A 364 14.18 16.22 -5.96
C ALA A 364 14.47 14.70 -6.03
N LEU A 365 13.58 13.90 -6.65
CA LEU A 365 13.77 12.45 -6.76
C LEU A 365 14.94 12.09 -7.66
N ARG A 366 15.70 11.08 -7.24
CA ARG A 366 16.87 10.53 -7.92
C ARG A 366 16.65 9.05 -8.22
N GLU A 367 17.41 8.51 -9.14
CA GLU A 367 17.43 7.06 -9.37
C GLU A 367 17.79 6.30 -8.09
N GLY A 368 17.06 5.25 -7.78
CA GLY A 368 17.19 4.48 -6.54
C GLY A 368 16.36 5.00 -5.38
N ASP A 369 15.72 6.18 -5.48
CA ASP A 369 14.81 6.67 -4.44
C ASP A 369 13.49 5.89 -4.43
N GLN A 370 12.87 5.89 -3.24
CA GLN A 370 11.50 5.44 -3.05
C GLN A 370 10.62 6.62 -2.65
N LEU A 371 9.47 6.77 -3.31
CA LEU A 371 8.46 7.78 -2.99
C LEU A 371 7.18 7.08 -2.51
N LEU A 372 6.66 7.48 -1.35
CA LEU A 372 5.32 7.09 -0.92
C LEU A 372 4.40 8.31 -1.02
N LEU A 373 3.30 8.16 -1.74
CA LEU A 373 2.30 9.22 -1.91
C LEU A 373 1.06 8.92 -1.07
N GLY A 374 0.68 9.88 -0.23
CA GLY A 374 -0.58 9.84 0.48
C GLY A 374 -1.78 9.89 -0.47
N ALA A 375 -2.89 9.29 -0.06
CA ALA A 375 -4.17 9.47 -0.73
C ALA A 375 -4.60 10.95 -0.72
N SER A 376 -5.78 11.27 -1.29
CA SER A 376 -6.28 12.64 -1.41
C SER A 376 -5.50 13.47 -2.45
N ASN A 377 -5.08 14.71 -2.12
CA ASN A 377 -4.37 15.61 -3.04
C ASN A 377 -2.95 15.13 -3.40
N PRO A 378 -2.09 14.68 -2.47
CA PRO A 378 -0.68 14.41 -2.77
C PRO A 378 -0.45 13.51 -4.00
N VAL A 379 -1.19 12.41 -4.13
CA VAL A 379 -1.06 11.52 -5.29
C VAL A 379 -1.59 12.16 -6.59
N ARG A 380 -2.60 13.03 -6.49
CA ARG A 380 -3.15 13.75 -7.64
C ARG A 380 -2.24 14.88 -8.09
N ASP A 381 -1.69 15.62 -7.13
CA ASP A 381 -0.75 16.71 -7.38
C ASP A 381 0.52 16.18 -8.05
N ALA A 382 1.07 15.08 -7.53
CA ALA A 382 2.21 14.40 -8.16
C ALA A 382 1.92 14.01 -9.62
N ALA A 383 0.72 13.51 -9.92
CA ALA A 383 0.31 13.15 -11.29
C ALA A 383 0.19 14.35 -12.24
N LEU A 384 -0.12 15.53 -11.71
CA LEU A 384 -0.27 16.75 -12.51
C LEU A 384 1.06 17.47 -12.75
N VAL A 385 1.99 17.43 -11.79
CA VAL A 385 3.24 18.20 -11.89
C VAL A 385 4.35 17.46 -12.63
N ALA A 386 4.34 16.12 -12.65
CA ALA A 386 5.41 15.36 -13.26
C ALA A 386 4.94 14.02 -13.85
N ALA A 387 5.68 13.51 -14.84
CA ALA A 387 5.59 12.10 -15.20
C ALA A 387 6.37 11.23 -14.18
N PRO A 388 6.01 9.94 -14.02
CA PRO A 388 6.80 9.01 -13.24
C PRO A 388 8.26 8.97 -13.70
N LYS A 389 9.21 9.12 -12.77
CA LYS A 389 10.65 9.08 -13.07
C LYS A 389 11.13 7.64 -13.17
N ARG A 390 11.96 7.38 -14.17
CA ARG A 390 12.62 6.07 -14.32
C ARG A 390 13.58 5.83 -13.15
N GLY A 391 13.63 4.58 -12.65
CA GLY A 391 14.49 4.20 -11.54
C GLY A 391 14.00 4.66 -10.16
N VAL A 392 12.85 5.32 -10.06
CA VAL A 392 12.19 5.67 -8.80
C VAL A 392 11.03 4.72 -8.56
N ARG A 393 10.96 4.16 -7.35
CA ARG A 393 9.84 3.33 -6.94
C ARG A 393 8.76 4.18 -6.28
N VAL A 394 7.58 4.24 -6.86
CA VAL A 394 6.45 5.01 -6.30
C VAL A 394 5.44 4.07 -5.66
N LEU A 395 5.14 4.30 -4.38
CA LEU A 395 4.20 3.56 -3.56
C LEU A 395 3.03 4.46 -3.14
N SER A 396 1.89 3.86 -2.84
CA SER A 396 0.74 4.55 -2.24
C SER A 396 -0.29 3.52 -1.79
N ASN A 397 -1.02 3.79 -0.73
CA ASN A 397 -2.16 2.98 -0.32
C ASN A 397 -3.33 3.25 -1.27
N ARG A 398 -3.40 2.49 -2.37
CA ARG A 398 -4.41 2.64 -3.43
C ARG A 398 -5.46 1.53 -3.44
N GLY A 399 -5.39 0.59 -2.51
CA GLY A 399 -6.38 -0.49 -2.36
C GLY A 399 -7.79 0.07 -2.22
N VAL A 400 -8.01 0.85 -1.19
CA VAL A 400 -9.25 1.60 -0.92
C VAL A 400 -9.03 3.11 -0.85
N ALA A 401 -7.78 3.56 -0.99
CA ALA A 401 -7.38 4.96 -1.04
C ALA A 401 -7.79 5.77 0.21
N GLY A 402 -7.84 5.13 1.38
CA GLY A 402 -8.01 5.79 2.67
C GLY A 402 -6.77 6.59 3.08
N ILE A 403 -6.93 7.46 4.08
CA ILE A 403 -5.81 8.17 4.72
C ILE A 403 -5.22 7.38 5.89
N ASP A 404 -5.86 6.26 6.23
CA ASP A 404 -5.49 5.38 7.34
C ASP A 404 -4.05 4.85 7.17
N GLY A 405 -3.31 4.81 8.26
CA GLY A 405 -2.05 4.10 8.36
C GLY A 405 -0.95 4.51 7.36
N THR A 406 -1.06 5.69 6.76
CA THR A 406 -0.12 6.11 5.70
C THR A 406 1.28 6.36 6.26
N VAL A 407 1.40 6.95 7.46
CA VAL A 407 2.69 7.14 8.16
C VAL A 407 3.31 5.77 8.47
N SER A 408 2.52 4.84 8.99
CA SER A 408 2.93 3.47 9.30
C SER A 408 3.41 2.72 8.05
N SER A 409 2.68 2.85 6.92
CA SER A 409 3.09 2.28 5.64
C SER A 409 4.41 2.88 5.14
N ALA A 410 4.61 4.20 5.32
CA ALA A 410 5.85 4.86 4.94
C ALA A 410 7.04 4.34 5.78
N VAL A 411 6.84 4.18 7.09
CA VAL A 411 7.85 3.59 7.98
C VAL A 411 8.18 2.16 7.55
N GLY A 412 7.16 1.33 7.29
CA GLY A 412 7.36 -0.05 6.85
C GLY A 412 8.10 -0.15 5.51
N ALA A 413 7.71 0.67 4.55
CA ALA A 413 8.36 0.70 3.24
C ALA A 413 9.82 1.16 3.34
N ALA A 414 10.12 2.17 4.17
CA ALA A 414 11.46 2.68 4.39
C ALA A 414 12.36 1.69 5.15
N LEU A 415 11.81 0.91 6.09
CA LEU A 415 12.58 -0.13 6.80
C LEU A 415 13.11 -1.24 5.88
N HIS A 416 12.45 -1.47 4.77
CA HIS A 416 12.89 -2.48 3.79
C HIS A 416 13.77 -1.89 2.67
N HIS A 417 13.62 -0.58 2.39
CA HIS A 417 14.35 0.06 1.30
C HIS A 417 15.76 0.50 1.73
N PRO A 418 16.82 0.10 1.02
CA PRO A 418 18.19 0.44 1.42
C PRO A 418 18.59 1.89 1.09
N GLY A 419 17.79 2.60 0.30
CA GLY A 419 18.03 3.98 -0.14
C GLY A 419 17.11 4.97 0.54
N ARG A 420 17.12 6.20 0.01
CA ARG A 420 16.29 7.30 0.51
C ARG A 420 14.81 7.03 0.23
N THR A 421 13.98 7.18 1.25
CA THR A 421 12.51 7.17 1.14
C THR A 421 11.96 8.55 1.44
N ILE A 422 11.14 9.09 0.55
CA ILE A 422 10.36 10.31 0.77
C ILE A 422 8.88 9.92 0.82
N ALA A 423 8.14 10.42 1.82
CA ALA A 423 6.69 10.29 1.87
C ALA A 423 6.06 11.68 1.75
N LEU A 424 5.26 11.92 0.71
CA LEU A 424 4.48 13.16 0.54
C LEU A 424 3.04 12.90 0.96
N ILE A 425 2.59 13.56 2.01
CA ILE A 425 1.25 13.39 2.61
C ILE A 425 0.64 14.73 2.99
N GLY A 426 -0.69 14.77 3.15
CA GLY A 426 -1.37 15.91 3.75
C GLY A 426 -1.38 15.88 5.27
N ASP A 427 -1.69 16.99 5.89
CA ASP A 427 -1.81 17.18 7.34
C ASP A 427 -2.84 16.25 7.99
N LEU A 428 -4.05 16.16 7.44
CA LEU A 428 -5.08 15.24 7.96
C LEU A 428 -4.62 13.78 7.89
N THR A 429 -3.90 13.40 6.84
CA THR A 429 -3.30 12.05 6.72
C THR A 429 -2.24 11.82 7.79
N PHE A 430 -1.40 12.83 8.04
CA PHE A 430 -0.37 12.76 9.08
C PHE A 430 -0.98 12.65 10.47
N LEU A 431 -1.99 13.47 10.78
CA LEU A 431 -2.70 13.46 12.06
C LEU A 431 -3.50 12.16 12.27
N HIS A 432 -4.13 11.63 11.20
CA HIS A 432 -4.92 10.40 11.29
C HIS A 432 -4.08 9.18 11.69
N ASP A 433 -2.81 9.16 11.34
CA ASP A 433 -1.88 8.07 11.66
C ASP A 433 -0.66 8.57 12.47
N ALA A 434 -0.87 9.55 13.36
CA ALA A 434 0.18 10.09 14.22
C ALA A 434 0.82 9.01 15.10
N SER A 435 0.06 7.98 15.54
CA SER A 435 0.60 6.84 16.29
C SER A 435 1.58 5.99 15.47
N GLY A 436 1.62 6.11 14.15
CA GLY A 436 2.65 5.51 13.29
C GLY A 436 4.07 6.05 13.53
N LEU A 437 4.19 7.23 14.15
CA LEU A 437 5.46 7.81 14.59
C LEU A 437 6.04 7.10 15.84
N LEU A 438 5.22 6.31 16.55
CA LEU A 438 5.64 5.63 17.77
C LEU A 438 6.48 4.40 17.46
N ILE A 439 7.78 4.55 17.56
CA ILE A 439 8.75 3.46 17.45
C ILE A 439 9.42 3.27 18.83
N GLY A 440 9.25 2.07 19.40
CA GLY A 440 9.77 1.72 20.71
C GLY A 440 11.29 1.87 20.82
N ARG A 441 11.78 1.86 22.05
CA ARG A 441 13.25 1.86 22.29
C ARG A 441 13.83 0.51 21.85
N GLY A 442 14.91 0.55 21.06
CA GLY A 442 15.56 -0.65 20.54
C GLY A 442 14.88 -1.27 19.31
N GLU A 443 13.73 -0.73 18.88
CA GLU A 443 13.08 -1.17 17.66
C GLU A 443 13.78 -0.64 16.41
N PRO A 444 13.75 -1.39 15.30
CA PRO A 444 14.28 -0.93 14.02
C PRO A 444 13.65 0.39 13.59
N ARG A 445 14.49 1.35 13.18
CA ARG A 445 14.11 2.66 12.64
C ARG A 445 14.56 2.77 11.20
N PRO A 446 13.81 3.49 10.35
CA PRO A 446 14.29 3.81 9.00
C PRO A 446 15.63 4.54 9.02
N ASP A 447 16.56 4.12 8.19
CA ASP A 447 17.88 4.77 8.05
C ASP A 447 17.78 6.09 7.29
N ASP A 448 16.82 6.22 6.37
CA ASP A 448 16.56 7.45 5.60
C ASP A 448 15.08 7.56 5.20
N LEU A 449 14.28 8.17 6.07
CA LEU A 449 12.86 8.49 5.81
C LEU A 449 12.61 9.97 6.06
N THR A 450 12.22 10.70 5.02
CA THR A 450 11.72 12.07 5.13
C THR A 450 10.21 12.10 4.83
N ILE A 451 9.39 12.41 5.82
CA ILE A 451 7.96 12.70 5.60
C ILE A 451 7.83 14.19 5.29
N VAL A 452 7.30 14.52 4.13
CA VAL A 452 6.94 15.87 3.72
C VAL A 452 5.44 16.04 3.91
N VAL A 453 5.05 16.93 4.81
CA VAL A 453 3.65 17.25 5.09
C VAL A 453 3.30 18.56 4.37
N ALA A 454 2.41 18.46 3.37
CA ALA A 454 1.74 19.62 2.80
C ALA A 454 0.57 19.98 3.73
N ASN A 455 0.77 21.00 4.58
CA ASN A 455 -0.17 21.39 5.60
C ASN A 455 -1.01 22.58 5.12
N ASP A 456 -2.27 22.32 4.77
CA ASP A 456 -3.26 23.34 4.38
C ASP A 456 -4.32 23.58 5.47
N ASP A 457 -4.04 23.11 6.69
CA ASP A 457 -4.92 23.17 7.87
C ASP A 457 -6.29 22.58 7.58
N GLY A 458 -6.31 21.41 6.92
CA GLY A 458 -7.56 20.69 6.73
C GLY A 458 -7.76 19.92 5.43
N GLY A 459 -9.02 19.89 4.98
CA GLY A 459 -9.47 19.06 3.86
C GLY A 459 -9.44 19.76 2.50
N GLY A 460 -8.27 20.26 2.04
CA GLY A 460 -8.12 20.98 0.77
C GLY A 460 -8.65 20.26 -0.48
N ILE A 461 -8.74 18.94 -0.47
CA ILE A 461 -9.33 18.20 -1.60
C ILE A 461 -10.79 18.58 -1.83
N PHE A 462 -11.54 18.89 -0.78
CA PHE A 462 -12.97 19.20 -0.86
C PHE A 462 -13.23 20.53 -1.58
N GLU A 463 -12.23 21.45 -1.62
CA GLU A 463 -12.29 22.67 -2.44
C GLU A 463 -12.45 22.35 -3.93
N LEU A 464 -11.87 21.24 -4.39
CA LEU A 464 -11.91 20.82 -5.79
C LEU A 464 -13.14 20.01 -6.18
N LEU A 465 -13.98 19.67 -5.19
CA LEU A 465 -15.20 18.88 -5.36
C LEU A 465 -16.44 19.77 -5.35
N GLU A 466 -17.62 19.18 -5.49
CA GLU A 466 -18.90 19.90 -5.56
C GLU A 466 -19.20 20.72 -4.29
N GLN A 467 -18.85 20.18 -3.12
CA GLN A 467 -19.04 20.84 -1.83
C GLN A 467 -18.14 22.06 -1.61
N GLY A 468 -17.09 22.25 -2.38
CA GLY A 468 -16.26 23.46 -2.39
C GLY A 468 -16.84 24.59 -3.26
N ASP A 469 -18.06 24.45 -3.80
CA ASP A 469 -18.72 25.53 -4.53
C ASP A 469 -19.06 26.67 -3.56
N PRO A 470 -18.85 27.96 -3.94
CA PRO A 470 -19.11 29.12 -3.08
C PRO A 470 -20.50 29.18 -2.44
N GLN A 471 -21.51 28.58 -3.05
CA GLN A 471 -22.86 28.50 -2.47
C GLN A 471 -22.90 27.74 -1.13
N TYR A 472 -21.93 26.87 -0.86
CA TYR A 472 -21.82 26.08 0.36
C TYR A 472 -20.81 26.65 1.38
N ALA A 473 -20.21 27.81 1.12
CA ALA A 473 -19.16 28.40 1.96
C ALA A 473 -19.52 28.51 3.44
N GLY A 474 -20.83 28.76 3.76
CA GLY A 474 -21.31 28.91 5.14
C GLY A 474 -21.15 27.63 6.00
N VAL A 475 -20.99 26.44 5.41
CA VAL A 475 -20.85 25.18 6.13
C VAL A 475 -19.52 24.48 5.83
N PHE A 476 -18.81 24.94 4.79
CA PHE A 476 -17.64 24.27 4.23
C PHE A 476 -16.53 24.07 5.26
N GLU A 477 -16.09 25.12 5.92
CA GLU A 477 -14.96 25.07 6.86
C GLU A 477 -15.19 24.09 8.01
N ARG A 478 -16.39 24.09 8.58
CA ARG A 478 -16.71 23.21 9.70
C ARG A 478 -16.84 21.73 9.30
N VAL A 479 -17.44 21.45 8.13
CA VAL A 479 -17.90 20.10 7.77
C VAL A 479 -16.88 19.39 6.85
N PHE A 480 -16.21 20.12 5.99
CA PHE A 480 -15.30 19.60 4.97
C PHE A 480 -13.87 20.13 5.14
N GLY A 481 -13.69 21.43 5.32
CA GLY A 481 -12.39 22.04 5.58
C GLY A 481 -11.75 21.51 6.86
N THR A 482 -12.55 21.38 7.93
CA THR A 482 -12.14 20.81 9.23
C THR A 482 -10.77 21.33 9.69
N PRO A 483 -10.58 22.67 9.81
CA PRO A 483 -9.30 23.22 10.26
C PRO A 483 -8.99 22.71 11.66
N HIS A 484 -7.76 22.20 11.84
CA HIS A 484 -7.37 21.52 13.07
C HIS A 484 -6.50 22.38 14.00
N GLY A 485 -5.77 23.37 13.47
CA GLY A 485 -4.92 24.28 14.25
C GLY A 485 -3.83 23.57 15.07
N MET A 486 -3.41 22.35 14.68
CA MET A 486 -2.45 21.54 15.45
C MET A 486 -1.01 22.00 15.21
N ASP A 487 -0.22 22.04 16.29
CA ASP A 487 1.22 22.22 16.23
C ASP A 487 1.90 20.87 15.93
N LEU A 488 2.28 20.67 14.66
CA LEU A 488 2.94 19.43 14.22
C LEU A 488 4.37 19.32 14.80
N SER A 489 5.02 20.42 15.14
CA SER A 489 6.33 20.42 15.81
C SER A 489 6.22 19.81 17.21
N ALA A 490 5.23 20.24 17.99
CA ALA A 490 4.97 19.70 19.32
C ALA A 490 4.59 18.21 19.26
N LEU A 491 3.78 17.82 18.26
CA LEU A 491 3.42 16.42 18.03
C LEU A 491 4.66 15.56 17.72
N CYS A 492 5.50 16.00 16.78
CA CYS A 492 6.74 15.30 16.44
C CYS A 492 7.69 15.20 17.62
N ALA A 493 7.81 16.26 18.42
CA ALA A 493 8.65 16.28 19.63
C ALA A 493 8.19 15.24 20.66
N ALA A 494 6.88 15.04 20.85
CA ALA A 494 6.34 14.00 21.73
C ALA A 494 6.79 12.59 21.31
N TYR A 495 6.92 12.32 20.00
CA TYR A 495 7.42 11.06 19.44
C TYR A 495 8.94 11.03 19.24
N ARG A 496 9.66 12.13 19.58
CA ARG A 496 11.12 12.28 19.39
C ARG A 496 11.55 12.15 17.92
N ILE A 497 10.72 12.68 17.01
CA ILE A 497 11.02 12.76 15.59
C ILE A 497 11.46 14.20 15.27
N PRO A 498 12.64 14.41 14.66
CA PRO A 498 13.06 15.73 14.17
C PRO A 498 12.04 16.34 13.22
N HIS A 499 11.67 17.60 13.44
CA HIS A 499 10.72 18.35 12.65
C HIS A 499 11.30 19.70 12.23
N ARG A 500 11.01 20.14 11.00
CA ARG A 500 11.28 21.49 10.52
C ARG A 500 10.12 21.97 9.66
N GLN A 501 9.67 23.19 9.94
CA GLN A 501 8.79 23.92 9.04
C GLN A 501 9.65 24.71 8.04
N VAL A 502 9.35 24.58 6.75
CA VAL A 502 10.10 25.22 5.65
C VAL A 502 9.12 25.75 4.59
N ASP A 503 9.59 26.70 3.80
CA ASP A 503 8.92 27.09 2.56
C ASP A 503 9.35 26.16 1.37
N PRO A 504 8.77 26.28 0.18
CA PRO A 504 9.16 25.45 -0.96
C PRO A 504 10.65 25.56 -1.35
N ALA A 505 11.27 26.74 -1.19
CA ALA A 505 12.69 26.91 -1.46
C ALA A 505 13.56 26.20 -0.40
N GLY A 506 13.18 26.31 0.88
CA GLY A 506 13.77 25.56 1.97
C GLY A 506 13.59 24.06 1.81
N LEU A 507 12.42 23.60 1.36
CA LEU A 507 12.18 22.20 1.05
C LEU A 507 13.14 21.69 -0.03
N THR A 508 13.34 22.48 -1.09
CA THR A 508 14.31 22.14 -2.15
C THR A 508 15.72 21.96 -1.58
N ALA A 509 16.15 22.86 -0.71
CA ALA A 509 17.47 22.78 -0.06
C ALA A 509 17.59 21.56 0.86
N GLU A 510 16.57 21.27 1.65
CA GLU A 510 16.53 20.09 2.54
C GLU A 510 16.58 18.76 1.77
N LEU A 511 15.85 18.65 0.65
CA LEU A 511 15.81 17.43 -0.17
C LEU A 511 17.06 17.28 -1.06
N ALA A 512 17.77 18.35 -1.36
CA ALA A 512 19.06 18.32 -2.06
C ALA A 512 20.21 17.83 -1.16
N GLY A 513 20.09 18.07 0.15
CA GLY A 513 21.08 17.70 1.15
C GLY A 513 21.26 16.18 1.33
N PRO A 514 22.25 15.80 2.14
CA PRO A 514 22.39 14.40 2.55
C PRO A 514 21.14 14.01 3.37
N GLY A 515 20.52 12.89 2.99
CA GLY A 515 19.48 12.27 3.79
C GLY A 515 20.02 11.71 5.09
N GLY A 516 19.18 11.08 5.86
CA GLY A 516 19.58 10.29 7.03
C GLY A 516 18.60 10.40 8.18
N GLY A 517 18.34 9.27 8.80
CA GLY A 517 17.41 9.12 9.89
C GLY A 517 15.95 9.32 9.49
N PHE A 518 15.10 9.36 10.50
CA PHE A 518 13.67 9.60 10.32
C PHE A 518 13.34 11.05 10.71
N ARG A 519 12.81 11.85 9.80
CA ARG A 519 12.45 13.27 10.00
C ARG A 519 11.16 13.67 9.31
N VAL A 520 10.58 14.80 9.75
CA VAL A 520 9.40 15.44 9.17
C VAL A 520 9.74 16.84 8.70
N LEU A 521 9.37 17.16 7.47
CA LEU A 521 9.42 18.50 6.89
C LEU A 521 8.00 18.98 6.64
N GLU A 522 7.60 20.08 7.25
CA GLU A 522 6.28 20.67 7.10
C GLU A 522 6.37 21.88 6.18
N VAL A 523 5.46 21.94 5.20
CA VAL A 523 5.27 23.13 4.35
C VAL A 523 3.85 23.62 4.52
N LEU A 524 3.70 24.84 5.03
CA LEU A 524 2.39 25.50 5.08
C LEU A 524 1.95 25.85 3.67
N THR A 525 0.71 25.46 3.33
CA THR A 525 0.12 25.66 2.02
C THR A 525 -1.24 26.34 2.15
N ASP A 526 -1.66 26.99 1.04
CA ASP A 526 -2.96 27.65 0.97
C ASP A 526 -3.95 26.81 0.15
N ARG A 527 -5.10 26.45 0.74
CA ARG A 527 -6.15 25.74 0.04
C ARG A 527 -7.19 26.66 -0.61
N THR A 528 -7.28 27.92 -0.17
CA THR A 528 -8.38 28.81 -0.57
C THR A 528 -8.37 29.17 -2.06
N GLY A 529 -7.21 29.15 -2.72
CA GLY A 529 -7.05 29.43 -4.15
C GLY A 529 -6.97 28.16 -5.05
N LEU A 530 -7.12 26.96 -4.49
CA LEU A 530 -6.93 25.71 -5.26
C LEU A 530 -7.90 25.57 -6.43
N ARG A 531 -9.18 25.89 -6.24
CA ARG A 531 -10.21 25.80 -7.29
C ARG A 531 -9.88 26.72 -8.45
N GLU A 532 -9.47 27.96 -8.17
CA GLU A 532 -9.10 28.96 -9.18
C GLU A 532 -7.84 28.54 -9.94
N LEU A 533 -6.82 28.08 -9.23
CA LEU A 533 -5.59 27.57 -9.83
C LEU A 533 -5.87 26.41 -10.80
N HIS A 534 -6.64 25.43 -10.37
CA HIS A 534 -7.00 24.29 -11.23
C HIS A 534 -7.88 24.69 -12.42
N ALA A 535 -8.74 25.69 -12.25
CA ALA A 535 -9.56 26.24 -13.34
C ALA A 535 -8.68 26.99 -14.37
N ALA A 536 -7.72 27.81 -13.91
CA ALA A 536 -6.79 28.53 -14.77
C ALA A 536 -5.93 27.56 -15.59
N VAL A 537 -5.39 26.52 -14.96
CA VAL A 537 -4.63 25.46 -15.65
C VAL A 537 -5.47 24.82 -16.77
N ARG A 538 -6.71 24.41 -16.46
CA ARG A 538 -7.60 23.80 -17.46
C ARG A 538 -7.92 24.75 -18.61
N ALA A 539 -8.34 25.97 -18.31
CA ALA A 539 -8.71 26.95 -19.31
C ALA A 539 -7.57 27.24 -20.31
N LYS A 540 -6.31 27.27 -19.83
CA LYS A 540 -5.15 27.49 -20.71
C LYS A 540 -4.75 26.25 -21.51
N ILE A 541 -5.00 25.05 -21.02
CA ILE A 541 -4.78 23.83 -21.79
C ILE A 541 -5.83 23.72 -22.90
N ASP A 542 -7.08 24.06 -22.61
CA ASP A 542 -8.20 23.96 -23.53
C ASP A 542 -8.19 25.07 -24.60
N ALA A 543 -7.51 26.23 -24.36
CA ALA A 543 -7.32 27.31 -25.30
C ALA A 543 -6.27 27.00 -26.38
#